data_725030393fc30470e80bf49404b59c5b
#
_entry.id   725030393fc30470e80bf49404b59c5b
#
_cell.length_a   1.000
_cell.length_b   1.000
_cell.length_c   1.000
_cell.angle_alpha   90.00
_cell.angle_beta   90.00
_cell.angle_gamma   90.00
#
_symmetry.space_group_name_H-M   'P 1'
#
loop_
_entity.id
_entity.type
_entity.pdbx_description
1 polymer ?
#
loop_
_entity_poly.entity_id
_entity_poly.type
_entity_poly.pdbx_seq_one_letter_code
_entity_poly.pdbx_strand_id
1 'polypeptide(L)'
;MRERLGKELLFLDGGMGTLLQERGLQPGELPETWNIRKPEEIIEIHIQYYEAGSDIVLANTFGANAQKFHDDTWPLKDVIFAAVENAKKARILAGKDDGRHYVALDMGPTGKLLEPMGDLSFDAACEAFAEAARLGAEAGADLIHIETMSDTYECKAAVLAAKEQTDLPVFATLIFDEKGKLLTGGDVLSTVALLEGLGVDALGINCGLGPRQMLPILKEICRHASIPVIVKPNAGLPKRSEERRVGKEC
;
A
#
# COMPACT_ATOMS: atom_id res chain seq x y z
N MET A 1 5.52 16.72 3.51
CA MET A 1 5.92 15.48 2.84
C MET A 1 6.74 15.73 1.57
N ARG A 2 6.16 16.34 0.51
CA ARG A 2 6.84 16.57 -0.79
C ARG A 2 8.23 17.23 -0.68
N GLU A 3 8.43 18.09 0.30
CA GLU A 3 9.73 18.77 0.52
C GLU A 3 10.86 17.83 0.97
N ARG A 4 10.54 16.69 1.55
CA ARG A 4 11.51 15.67 2.01
C ARG A 4 11.84 14.64 0.94
N LEU A 5 10.92 14.40 -0.01
CA LEU A 5 11.11 13.42 -1.09
C LEU A 5 12.34 13.74 -1.94
N GLY A 6 13.17 12.73 -2.18
CA GLY A 6 14.41 12.84 -2.94
C GLY A 6 15.54 13.59 -2.23
N LYS A 7 15.35 14.09 -1.00
CA LYS A 7 16.38 14.77 -0.21
C LYS A 7 16.83 13.97 1.01
N GLU A 8 15.96 13.14 1.55
CA GLU A 8 16.19 12.30 2.72
C GLU A 8 15.76 10.86 2.41
N LEU A 9 16.35 9.90 3.13
CA LEU A 9 15.83 8.55 3.16
C LEU A 9 14.61 8.52 4.10
N LEU A 10 13.48 8.03 3.61
CA LEU A 10 12.26 7.87 4.38
C LEU A 10 11.96 6.39 4.55
N PHE A 11 11.62 5.98 5.76
CA PHE A 11 11.28 4.61 6.08
C PHE A 11 9.78 4.43 6.14
N LEU A 12 9.27 3.51 5.31
CA LEU A 12 7.91 3.00 5.43
C LEU A 12 7.87 1.88 6.48
N ASP A 13 6.67 1.60 6.97
CA ASP A 13 6.41 0.45 7.82
C ASP A 13 6.53 -0.89 7.06
N GLY A 14 6.27 -1.99 7.77
CA GLY A 14 6.26 -3.35 7.23
C GLY A 14 4.84 -3.93 7.10
N GLY A 15 4.78 -5.28 7.05
CA GLY A 15 3.53 -5.98 6.83
C GLY A 15 2.56 -5.90 8.02
N MET A 16 1.33 -5.43 7.77
CA MET A 16 0.24 -5.43 8.74
C MET A 16 -0.37 -6.84 8.90
N GLY A 17 -0.65 -7.52 7.79
CA GLY A 17 -1.39 -8.78 7.80
C GLY A 17 -0.75 -9.89 8.64
N THR A 18 0.57 -10.04 8.59
CA THR A 18 1.30 -11.04 9.39
C THR A 18 1.18 -10.75 10.89
N LEU A 19 1.31 -9.49 11.28
CA LEU A 19 1.18 -9.10 12.69
C LEU A 19 -0.24 -9.31 13.22
N LEU A 20 -1.26 -9.08 12.37
CA LEU A 20 -2.65 -9.39 12.73
C LEU A 20 -2.88 -10.88 12.89
N GLN A 21 -2.31 -11.72 12.00
CA GLN A 21 -2.38 -13.18 12.13
C GLN A 21 -1.72 -13.67 13.42
N GLU A 22 -0.58 -13.11 13.81
CA GLU A 22 0.07 -13.43 15.09
C GLU A 22 -0.79 -13.02 16.29
N ARG A 23 -1.64 -12.01 16.14
CA ARG A 23 -2.61 -11.55 17.15
C ARG A 23 -3.97 -12.24 17.05
N GLY A 24 -4.11 -13.23 16.16
CA GLY A 24 -5.27 -14.11 16.08
C GLY A 24 -6.29 -13.76 14.99
N LEU A 25 -5.91 -12.99 13.96
CA LEU A 25 -6.73 -12.83 12.75
C LEU A 25 -6.91 -14.21 12.10
N GLN A 26 -8.16 -14.61 11.88
CA GLN A 26 -8.48 -15.92 11.33
C GLN A 26 -8.45 -15.92 9.80
N PRO A 27 -8.14 -17.06 9.16
CA PRO A 27 -8.26 -17.20 7.71
C PRO A 27 -9.67 -16.83 7.23
N GLY A 28 -9.75 -15.96 6.20
CA GLY A 28 -11.03 -15.49 5.66
C GLY A 28 -11.66 -14.30 6.40
N GLU A 29 -11.12 -13.89 7.53
CA GLU A 29 -11.53 -12.66 8.20
C GLU A 29 -10.95 -11.44 7.47
N LEU A 30 -11.75 -10.38 7.33
CA LEU A 30 -11.32 -9.12 6.72
C LEU A 30 -10.47 -8.32 7.72
N PRO A 31 -9.17 -8.13 7.47
CA PRO A 31 -8.27 -7.40 8.37
C PRO A 31 -8.78 -5.99 8.71
N GLU A 32 -9.41 -5.34 7.75
CA GLU A 32 -9.91 -3.97 7.86
C GLU A 32 -11.00 -3.82 8.92
N THR A 33 -11.75 -4.89 9.22
CA THR A 33 -12.79 -4.86 10.29
C THR A 33 -12.19 -4.67 11.67
N TRP A 34 -10.90 -5.02 11.86
CA TRP A 34 -10.19 -4.82 13.13
C TRP A 34 -9.97 -3.34 13.47
N ASN A 35 -10.02 -2.46 12.48
CA ASN A 35 -9.97 -1.02 12.74
C ASN A 35 -11.06 -0.56 13.72
N ILE A 36 -12.22 -1.24 13.70
CA ILE A 36 -13.36 -0.95 14.57
C ILE A 36 -13.47 -1.98 15.70
N ARG A 37 -13.29 -3.27 15.39
CA ARG A 37 -13.48 -4.35 16.37
C ARG A 37 -12.35 -4.48 17.40
N LYS A 38 -11.13 -4.16 17.01
CA LYS A 38 -9.92 -4.28 17.84
C LYS A 38 -8.96 -3.11 17.59
N PRO A 39 -9.42 -1.86 17.76
CA PRO A 39 -8.62 -0.68 17.42
C PRO A 39 -7.30 -0.62 18.21
N GLU A 40 -7.27 -1.14 19.44
CA GLU A 40 -6.08 -1.15 20.28
C GLU A 40 -4.94 -1.97 19.66
N GLU A 41 -5.26 -3.11 19.03
CA GLU A 41 -4.28 -3.95 18.34
C GLU A 41 -3.67 -3.22 17.13
N ILE A 42 -4.52 -2.53 16.36
CA ILE A 42 -4.08 -1.74 15.20
C ILE A 42 -3.17 -0.59 15.66
N ILE A 43 -3.61 0.14 16.69
CA ILE A 43 -2.85 1.27 17.26
C ILE A 43 -1.50 0.80 17.75
N GLU A 44 -1.44 -0.32 18.47
CA GLU A 44 -0.19 -0.86 19.00
C GLU A 44 0.79 -1.27 17.89
N ILE A 45 0.30 -1.88 16.80
CA ILE A 45 1.14 -2.20 15.64
C ILE A 45 1.76 -0.92 15.05
N HIS A 46 0.98 0.12 14.85
CA HIS A 46 1.49 1.38 14.34
C HIS A 46 2.48 2.06 15.29
N ILE A 47 2.26 2.00 16.61
CA ILE A 47 3.22 2.49 17.61
C ILE A 47 4.55 1.76 17.45
N GLN A 48 4.54 0.43 17.38
CA GLN A 48 5.76 -0.37 17.22
C GLN A 48 6.52 0.01 15.94
N TYR A 49 5.84 0.29 14.84
CA TYR A 49 6.48 0.76 13.61
C TYR A 49 7.09 2.15 13.75
N TYR A 50 6.39 3.09 14.37
CA TYR A 50 6.97 4.42 14.64
C TYR A 50 8.17 4.35 15.59
N GLU A 51 8.11 3.52 16.62
CA GLU A 51 9.23 3.30 17.54
C GLU A 51 10.42 2.61 16.86
N ALA A 52 10.17 1.73 15.89
CA ALA A 52 11.20 1.12 15.06
C ALA A 52 11.85 2.10 14.06
N GLY A 53 11.30 3.31 13.92
CA GLY A 53 11.87 4.37 13.09
C GLY A 53 11.17 4.61 11.77
N SER A 54 9.94 4.13 11.58
CA SER A 54 9.16 4.45 10.38
C SER A 54 8.78 5.93 10.36
N ASP A 55 9.05 6.59 9.23
CA ASP A 55 8.57 7.95 8.93
C ASP A 55 7.12 7.94 8.44
N ILE A 56 6.71 6.84 7.80
CA ILE A 56 5.39 6.66 7.19
C ILE A 56 4.83 5.33 7.64
N VAL A 57 3.62 5.32 8.18
CA VAL A 57 2.84 4.08 8.41
C VAL A 57 1.66 4.03 7.45
N LEU A 58 1.32 2.83 6.99
CA LEU A 58 0.19 2.57 6.14
C LEU A 58 -1.01 2.20 7.01
N ALA A 59 -2.10 2.96 6.91
CA ALA A 59 -3.35 2.62 7.59
C ALA A 59 -3.82 1.22 7.15
N ASN A 60 -4.50 0.50 8.03
CA ASN A 60 -4.98 -0.86 7.72
C ASN A 60 -6.18 -0.81 6.76
N THR A 61 -5.92 -0.44 5.50
CA THR A 61 -6.93 -0.20 4.44
C THR A 61 -6.60 -0.89 3.12
N PHE A 62 -5.64 -1.81 3.08
CA PHE A 62 -5.17 -2.49 1.86
C PHE A 62 -6.30 -3.09 1.01
N GLY A 63 -7.28 -3.73 1.63
CA GLY A 63 -8.45 -4.29 0.95
C GLY A 63 -9.70 -3.40 1.01
N ALA A 64 -9.60 -2.17 1.52
CA ALA A 64 -10.75 -1.28 1.72
C ALA A 64 -11.17 -0.58 0.43
N ASN A 65 -11.68 -1.31 -0.54
CA ASN A 65 -12.30 -0.80 -1.75
C ASN A 65 -13.61 -1.55 -2.05
N ALA A 66 -14.53 -0.92 -2.77
CA ALA A 66 -15.87 -1.44 -3.05
C ALA A 66 -15.90 -2.76 -3.84
N GLN A 67 -14.78 -3.16 -4.49
CA GLN A 67 -14.70 -4.42 -5.24
C GLN A 67 -14.28 -5.60 -4.36
N LYS A 68 -13.63 -5.35 -3.23
CA LYS A 68 -13.02 -6.35 -2.37
C LYS A 68 -13.59 -6.40 -0.97
N PHE A 69 -13.92 -5.24 -0.39
CA PHE A 69 -14.46 -5.13 0.95
C PHE A 69 -15.97 -5.32 0.93
N HIS A 70 -16.44 -6.44 1.43
CA HIS A 70 -17.86 -6.75 1.58
C HIS A 70 -18.10 -7.22 3.01
N ASP A 71 -18.69 -6.35 3.83
CA ASP A 71 -19.06 -6.62 5.21
C ASP A 71 -20.47 -6.05 5.48
N ASP A 72 -21.37 -6.88 6.00
CA ASP A 72 -22.75 -6.50 6.25
C ASP A 72 -22.92 -5.61 7.50
N THR A 73 -21.89 -5.55 8.35
CA THR A 73 -21.93 -4.87 9.64
C THR A 73 -21.32 -3.47 9.57
N TRP A 74 -20.19 -3.34 8.86
CA TRP A 74 -19.38 -2.13 8.85
C TRP A 74 -19.30 -1.52 7.46
N PRO A 75 -19.87 -0.31 7.25
CA PRO A 75 -19.70 0.42 5.99
C PRO A 75 -18.22 0.70 5.68
N LEU A 76 -17.84 0.65 4.41
CA LEU A 76 -16.48 0.96 3.95
C LEU A 76 -15.97 2.30 4.49
N LYS A 77 -16.82 3.32 4.52
CA LYS A 77 -16.51 4.63 5.08
C LYS A 77 -16.04 4.53 6.53
N ASP A 78 -16.77 3.84 7.38
CA ASP A 78 -16.48 3.78 8.83
C ASP A 78 -15.16 3.05 9.07
N VAL A 79 -14.89 2.01 8.27
CA VAL A 79 -13.65 1.23 8.33
C VAL A 79 -12.43 2.07 7.92
N ILE A 80 -12.52 2.84 6.83
CA ILE A 80 -11.43 3.72 6.38
C ILE A 80 -11.18 4.85 7.39
N PHE A 81 -12.24 5.47 7.90
CA PHE A 81 -12.12 6.53 8.92
C PHE A 81 -11.44 5.99 10.18
N ALA A 82 -11.91 4.84 10.70
CA ALA A 82 -11.30 4.21 11.87
C ALA A 82 -9.83 3.85 11.65
N ALA A 83 -9.46 3.35 10.46
CA ALA A 83 -8.09 3.00 10.13
C ALA A 83 -7.15 4.22 10.19
N VAL A 84 -7.52 5.31 9.53
CA VAL A 84 -6.72 6.53 9.52
C VAL A 84 -6.66 7.16 10.91
N GLU A 85 -7.77 7.16 11.65
CA GLU A 85 -7.82 7.66 13.03
C GLU A 85 -6.91 6.84 13.97
N ASN A 86 -6.93 5.50 13.88
CA ASN A 86 -6.06 4.62 14.65
C ASN A 86 -4.58 4.90 14.38
N ALA A 87 -4.19 5.07 13.12
CA ALA A 87 -2.82 5.39 12.75
C ALA A 87 -2.38 6.78 13.23
N LYS A 88 -3.27 7.78 13.15
CA LYS A 88 -3.02 9.13 13.72
C LYS A 88 -2.91 9.10 15.24
N LYS A 89 -3.75 8.34 15.91
CA LYS A 89 -3.69 8.15 17.36
C LYS A 89 -2.38 7.47 17.77
N ALA A 90 -1.95 6.46 17.02
CA ALA A 90 -0.65 5.81 17.24
C ALA A 90 0.52 6.79 17.08
N ARG A 91 0.48 7.67 16.07
CA ARG A 91 1.49 8.72 15.86
C ARG A 91 1.61 9.64 17.07
N ILE A 92 0.48 10.07 17.63
CA ILE A 92 0.45 10.90 18.84
C ILE A 92 1.01 10.14 20.05
N LEU A 93 0.56 8.91 20.27
CA LEU A 93 0.98 8.09 21.42
C LEU A 93 2.48 7.72 21.37
N ALA A 94 3.03 7.53 20.19
CA ALA A 94 4.46 7.31 19.99
C ALA A 94 5.31 8.61 20.10
N GLY A 95 4.69 9.76 20.35
CA GLY A 95 5.40 11.06 20.39
C GLY A 95 5.96 11.51 19.05
N LYS A 96 5.32 11.08 17.94
CA LYS A 96 5.72 11.33 16.56
C LYS A 96 4.83 12.32 15.82
N ASP A 97 4.01 13.07 16.53
CA ASP A 97 3.17 14.14 15.95
C ASP A 97 3.94 15.45 15.80
N ASP A 98 5.04 15.39 15.06
CA ASP A 98 6.07 16.42 14.91
C ASP A 98 6.10 17.05 13.49
N GLY A 99 5.13 16.72 12.64
CA GLY A 99 5.08 17.16 11.23
C GLY A 99 6.07 16.45 10.31
N ARG A 100 6.82 15.46 10.82
CA ARG A 100 7.80 14.67 10.07
C ARG A 100 7.38 13.19 9.88
N HIS A 101 6.39 12.73 10.64
CA HIS A 101 5.83 11.39 10.56
C HIS A 101 4.43 11.44 9.94
N TYR A 102 4.11 10.49 9.08
CA TYR A 102 2.95 10.56 8.20
C TYR A 102 2.12 9.29 8.26
N VAL A 103 0.83 9.43 7.96
CA VAL A 103 -0.13 8.34 7.79
C VAL A 103 -0.52 8.27 6.32
N ALA A 104 -0.25 7.15 5.67
CA ALA A 104 -0.69 6.87 4.31
C ALA A 104 -2.03 6.13 4.32
N LEU A 105 -2.93 6.52 3.42
CA LEU A 105 -4.00 5.62 3.01
C LEU A 105 -3.36 4.51 2.17
N ASP A 106 -3.53 3.27 2.58
CA ASP A 106 -3.04 2.09 1.85
C ASP A 106 -4.10 1.58 0.88
N MET A 107 -3.78 1.57 -0.40
CA MET A 107 -4.68 1.15 -1.48
C MET A 107 -4.09 -0.05 -2.23
N GLY A 108 -4.53 -1.25 -1.88
CA GLY A 108 -4.19 -2.47 -2.60
C GLY A 108 -5.09 -2.72 -3.83
N PRO A 109 -4.79 -3.75 -4.64
CA PRO A 109 -5.56 -4.09 -5.84
C PRO A 109 -7.00 -4.52 -5.51
N THR A 110 -7.89 -4.41 -6.49
CA THR A 110 -9.29 -4.86 -6.38
C THR A 110 -9.43 -6.37 -6.20
N GLY A 111 -8.38 -7.13 -6.53
CA GLY A 111 -8.41 -8.59 -6.54
C GLY A 111 -9.06 -9.19 -7.79
N LYS A 112 -9.41 -8.35 -8.77
CA LYS A 112 -10.01 -8.74 -10.05
C LYS A 112 -9.09 -8.33 -11.20
N LEU A 113 -9.19 -9.03 -12.32
CA LEU A 113 -8.57 -8.58 -13.56
C LEU A 113 -9.54 -7.65 -14.31
N LEU A 114 -8.98 -6.61 -14.91
CA LEU A 114 -9.73 -5.69 -15.74
C LEU A 114 -10.02 -6.30 -17.14
N GLU A 115 -11.09 -5.85 -17.77
CA GLU A 115 -11.37 -6.18 -19.16
C GLU A 115 -10.18 -5.82 -20.09
N PRO A 116 -9.91 -6.62 -21.13
CA PRO A 116 -10.62 -7.84 -21.56
C PRO A 116 -10.11 -9.12 -20.88
N MET A 117 -9.17 -9.06 -19.94
CA MET A 117 -8.58 -10.24 -19.28
C MET A 117 -9.44 -10.77 -18.13
N GLY A 118 -10.28 -9.93 -17.56
CA GLY A 118 -11.27 -10.24 -16.54
C GLY A 118 -12.61 -9.62 -16.84
N ASP A 119 -13.40 -9.39 -15.82
CA ASP A 119 -14.79 -8.90 -15.90
C ASP A 119 -14.99 -7.50 -15.28
N LEU A 120 -13.95 -6.91 -14.73
CA LEU A 120 -14.03 -5.57 -14.15
C LEU A 120 -13.72 -4.50 -15.21
N SER A 121 -14.67 -3.59 -15.45
CA SER A 121 -14.42 -2.47 -16.36
C SER A 121 -13.42 -1.48 -15.73
N PHE A 122 -12.71 -0.73 -16.58
CA PHE A 122 -11.78 0.32 -16.14
C PHE A 122 -12.50 1.38 -15.29
N ASP A 123 -13.68 1.80 -15.72
CA ASP A 123 -14.47 2.82 -15.03
C ASP A 123 -14.92 2.36 -13.65
N ALA A 124 -15.38 1.09 -13.53
CA ALA A 124 -15.74 0.53 -12.23
C ALA A 124 -14.54 0.38 -11.27
N ALA A 125 -13.35 0.12 -11.81
CA ALA A 125 -12.11 0.15 -11.01
C ALA A 125 -11.79 1.58 -10.55
N CYS A 126 -11.87 2.57 -11.45
CA CYS A 126 -11.69 3.99 -11.10
C CYS A 126 -12.67 4.44 -10.01
N GLU A 127 -13.97 4.10 -10.13
CA GLU A 127 -14.99 4.44 -9.12
C GLU A 127 -14.66 3.86 -7.74
N ALA A 128 -14.25 2.58 -7.68
CA ALA A 128 -13.89 1.93 -6.43
C ALA A 128 -12.66 2.59 -5.75
N PHE A 129 -11.64 2.92 -6.54
CA PHE A 129 -10.46 3.62 -6.03
C PHE A 129 -10.75 5.08 -5.68
N ALA A 130 -11.61 5.76 -6.45
CA ALA A 130 -12.01 7.14 -6.18
C ALA A 130 -12.75 7.27 -4.85
N GLU A 131 -13.65 6.34 -4.53
CA GLU A 131 -14.33 6.31 -3.25
C GLU A 131 -13.33 6.14 -2.10
N ALA A 132 -12.43 5.17 -2.18
CA ALA A 132 -11.42 4.93 -1.15
C ALA A 132 -10.49 6.14 -0.97
N ALA A 133 -9.98 6.73 -2.05
CA ALA A 133 -9.11 7.89 -2.02
C ALA A 133 -9.77 9.11 -1.37
N ARG A 134 -11.02 9.41 -1.77
CA ARG A 134 -11.80 10.50 -1.18
C ARG A 134 -12.04 10.29 0.30
N LEU A 135 -12.47 9.09 0.71
CA LEU A 135 -12.71 8.77 2.12
C LEU A 135 -11.43 8.86 2.96
N GLY A 136 -10.29 8.38 2.45
CA GLY A 136 -9.00 8.49 3.13
C GLY A 136 -8.55 9.94 3.30
N ALA A 137 -8.73 10.77 2.28
CA ALA A 137 -8.44 12.20 2.38
C ALA A 137 -9.36 12.93 3.37
N GLU A 138 -10.67 12.63 3.35
CA GLU A 138 -11.64 13.16 4.32
C GLU A 138 -11.30 12.74 5.76
N ALA A 139 -10.79 11.52 5.98
CA ALA A 139 -10.34 11.03 7.28
C ALA A 139 -9.02 11.69 7.74
N GLY A 140 -8.32 12.39 6.83
CA GLY A 140 -7.10 13.14 7.10
C GLY A 140 -5.83 12.32 6.98
N ALA A 141 -5.75 11.41 6.03
CA ALA A 141 -4.48 10.81 5.60
C ALA A 141 -3.55 11.88 5.03
N ASP A 142 -2.24 11.70 5.21
CA ASP A 142 -1.21 12.66 4.75
C ASP A 142 -0.77 12.40 3.29
N LEU A 143 -0.94 11.17 2.81
CA LEU A 143 -0.63 10.74 1.44
C LEU A 143 -1.43 9.47 1.10
N ILE A 144 -1.41 9.10 -0.18
CA ILE A 144 -1.96 7.83 -0.68
C ILE A 144 -0.81 6.94 -1.15
N HIS A 145 -0.78 5.70 -0.68
CA HIS A 145 0.13 4.67 -1.16
C HIS A 145 -0.67 3.57 -1.88
N ILE A 146 -0.56 3.54 -3.19
CA ILE A 146 -1.07 2.47 -4.04
C ILE A 146 0.00 1.39 -4.07
N GLU A 147 -0.28 0.19 -3.53
CA GLU A 147 0.76 -0.84 -3.44
C GLU A 147 0.33 -2.21 -3.98
N THR A 148 1.35 -3.03 -4.28
CA THR A 148 1.19 -4.43 -4.69
C THR A 148 0.38 -4.60 -5.99
N MET A 149 0.40 -3.60 -6.86
CA MET A 149 -0.29 -3.67 -8.14
C MET A 149 0.42 -4.65 -9.08
N SER A 150 -0.31 -5.58 -9.64
CA SER A 150 0.20 -6.61 -10.56
C SER A 150 -0.12 -6.32 -12.04
N ASP A 151 -0.88 -5.28 -12.28
CA ASP A 151 -1.30 -4.81 -13.60
C ASP A 151 -1.14 -3.30 -13.72
N THR A 152 -0.52 -2.87 -14.82
CA THR A 152 -0.35 -1.43 -15.13
C THR A 152 -1.66 -0.74 -15.41
N TYR A 153 -2.65 -1.44 -15.96
CA TYR A 153 -3.95 -0.86 -16.31
C TYR A 153 -4.79 -0.60 -15.05
N GLU A 154 -4.80 -1.55 -14.10
CA GLU A 154 -5.41 -1.35 -12.79
C GLU A 154 -4.68 -0.25 -11.99
N CYS A 155 -3.34 -0.26 -11.99
CA CYS A 155 -2.55 0.79 -11.34
C CYS A 155 -2.85 2.18 -11.91
N LYS A 156 -3.03 2.29 -13.24
CA LYS A 156 -3.46 3.53 -13.88
C LYS A 156 -4.81 4.01 -13.35
N ALA A 157 -5.80 3.11 -13.23
CA ALA A 157 -7.11 3.46 -12.68
C ALA A 157 -6.99 4.02 -11.26
N ALA A 158 -6.19 3.36 -10.39
CA ALA A 158 -5.98 3.79 -9.01
C ALA A 158 -5.28 5.16 -8.92
N VAL A 159 -4.23 5.39 -9.74
CA VAL A 159 -3.51 6.67 -9.75
C VAL A 159 -4.39 7.81 -10.25
N LEU A 160 -5.13 7.61 -11.36
CA LEU A 160 -6.07 8.62 -11.87
C LEU A 160 -7.12 8.96 -10.83
N ALA A 161 -7.75 7.95 -10.25
CA ALA A 161 -8.76 8.13 -9.20
C ALA A 161 -8.21 8.92 -7.99
N ALA A 162 -7.04 8.57 -7.49
CA ALA A 162 -6.40 9.27 -6.37
C ALA A 162 -6.14 10.74 -6.70
N LYS A 163 -5.62 11.04 -7.89
CA LYS A 163 -5.27 12.41 -8.32
C LYS A 163 -6.48 13.27 -8.68
N GLU A 164 -7.57 12.66 -9.13
CA GLU A 164 -8.82 13.38 -9.42
C GLU A 164 -9.60 13.71 -8.14
N GLN A 165 -9.50 12.87 -7.12
CA GLN A 165 -10.24 13.06 -5.88
C GLN A 165 -9.49 13.86 -4.82
N THR A 166 -8.16 13.99 -4.92
CA THR A 166 -7.34 14.58 -3.84
C THR A 166 -6.12 15.32 -4.38
N ASP A 167 -5.60 16.26 -3.59
CA ASP A 167 -4.30 16.91 -3.78
C ASP A 167 -3.16 16.24 -2.98
N LEU A 168 -3.44 15.09 -2.36
CA LEU A 168 -2.46 14.37 -1.57
C LEU A 168 -1.30 13.85 -2.44
N PRO A 169 -0.09 13.70 -1.86
CA PRO A 169 0.98 12.97 -2.53
C PRO A 169 0.54 11.54 -2.83
N VAL A 170 0.86 11.05 -4.03
CA VAL A 170 0.53 9.70 -4.48
C VAL A 170 1.80 8.90 -4.72
N PHE A 171 1.96 7.81 -4.00
CA PHE A 171 3.01 6.82 -4.21
C PHE A 171 2.42 5.59 -4.89
N ALA A 172 3.20 4.94 -5.75
CA ALA A 172 2.75 3.71 -6.41
C ALA A 172 3.86 2.66 -6.47
N THR A 173 3.59 1.46 -5.96
CA THR A 173 4.49 0.31 -6.04
C THR A 173 3.80 -0.90 -6.66
N LEU A 174 4.57 -1.64 -7.45
CA LEU A 174 4.08 -2.81 -8.17
C LEU A 174 4.87 -4.06 -7.78
N ILE A 175 4.25 -5.22 -8.01
CA ILE A 175 4.85 -6.53 -7.78
C ILE A 175 5.35 -7.11 -9.11
N PHE A 176 6.65 -7.40 -9.17
CA PHE A 176 7.28 -8.02 -10.34
C PHE A 176 7.69 -9.45 -10.05
N ASP A 177 7.74 -10.28 -11.09
CA ASP A 177 8.43 -11.57 -11.03
C ASP A 177 9.97 -11.41 -11.09
N GLU A 178 10.71 -12.49 -10.93
CA GLU A 178 12.19 -12.48 -10.98
C GLU A 178 12.77 -12.00 -12.32
N LYS A 179 11.95 -11.97 -13.39
CA LYS A 179 12.33 -11.48 -14.72
C LYS A 179 11.97 -10.01 -14.94
N GLY A 180 11.46 -9.33 -13.91
CA GLY A 180 11.01 -7.94 -14.01
C GLY A 180 9.74 -7.75 -14.82
N LYS A 181 8.82 -8.74 -14.79
CA LYS A 181 7.53 -8.68 -15.47
C LYS A 181 6.39 -8.66 -14.46
N LEU A 182 5.35 -7.91 -14.80
CA LEU A 182 4.06 -7.93 -14.11
C LEU A 182 3.21 -9.12 -14.57
N LEU A 183 2.18 -9.46 -13.83
CA LEU A 183 1.24 -10.54 -14.16
C LEU A 183 0.66 -10.39 -15.56
N THR A 184 0.33 -9.17 -15.98
CA THR A 184 -0.26 -8.85 -17.28
C THR A 184 0.77 -8.53 -18.36
N GLY A 185 2.07 -8.77 -18.10
CA GLY A 185 3.16 -8.68 -19.07
C GLY A 185 3.90 -7.35 -19.15
N GLY A 186 3.46 -6.32 -18.41
CA GLY A 186 4.19 -5.07 -18.28
C GLY A 186 5.61 -5.28 -17.74
N ASP A 187 6.54 -4.41 -18.08
CA ASP A 187 7.93 -4.45 -17.61
C ASP A 187 8.31 -3.16 -16.85
N VAL A 188 9.54 -3.15 -16.35
CA VAL A 188 10.07 -2.02 -15.58
C VAL A 188 9.99 -0.71 -16.35
N LEU A 189 10.39 -0.70 -17.63
CA LEU A 189 10.42 0.52 -18.43
C LEU A 189 9.02 1.09 -18.68
N SER A 190 8.09 0.24 -19.09
CA SER A 190 6.69 0.63 -19.31
C SER A 190 6.03 1.11 -18.02
N THR A 191 6.38 0.49 -16.87
CA THR A 191 5.86 0.88 -15.56
C THR A 191 6.39 2.24 -15.12
N VAL A 192 7.71 2.48 -15.23
CA VAL A 192 8.31 3.77 -14.87
C VAL A 192 7.73 4.88 -15.76
N ALA A 193 7.69 4.67 -17.09
CA ALA A 193 7.15 5.65 -18.02
C ALA A 193 5.67 5.97 -17.74
N LEU A 194 4.85 4.95 -17.42
CA LEU A 194 3.46 5.14 -17.06
C LEU A 194 3.31 5.98 -15.79
N LEU A 195 3.99 5.59 -14.71
CA LEU A 195 3.81 6.22 -13.40
C LEU A 195 4.34 7.66 -13.39
N GLU A 196 5.48 7.92 -14.02
CA GLU A 196 5.98 9.29 -14.17
C GLU A 196 5.05 10.13 -15.08
N GLY A 197 4.54 9.54 -16.17
CA GLY A 197 3.57 10.20 -17.05
C GLY A 197 2.25 10.55 -16.34
N LEU A 198 1.83 9.74 -15.37
CA LEU A 198 0.68 10.01 -14.49
C LEU A 198 1.01 11.00 -13.36
N GLY A 199 2.28 11.35 -13.17
CA GLY A 199 2.74 12.32 -12.18
C GLY A 199 2.63 11.85 -10.73
N VAL A 200 2.94 10.58 -10.44
CA VAL A 200 3.07 10.12 -9.05
C VAL A 200 4.27 10.79 -8.37
N ASP A 201 4.22 10.96 -7.04
CA ASP A 201 5.28 11.61 -6.28
C ASP A 201 6.45 10.66 -5.96
N ALA A 202 6.21 9.34 -5.95
CA ALA A 202 7.23 8.29 -5.85
C ALA A 202 6.71 7.00 -6.47
N LEU A 203 7.61 6.18 -7.01
CA LEU A 203 7.29 4.89 -7.62
C LEU A 203 8.22 3.79 -7.12
N GLY A 204 7.84 2.52 -7.32
CA GLY A 204 8.77 1.47 -6.94
C GLY A 204 8.24 0.05 -6.99
N ILE A 205 8.81 -0.78 -6.14
CA ILE A 205 8.57 -2.21 -6.09
C ILE A 205 8.34 -2.66 -4.64
N ASN A 206 7.34 -3.52 -4.43
CA ASN A 206 7.08 -4.15 -3.13
C ASN A 206 6.65 -5.61 -3.29
N CYS A 207 6.71 -6.37 -2.22
CA CYS A 207 6.24 -7.76 -2.13
C CYS A 207 6.84 -8.75 -3.17
N GLY A 208 6.36 -9.98 -3.18
CA GLY A 208 6.70 -11.03 -4.14
C GLY A 208 8.12 -11.60 -4.01
N LEU A 209 9.11 -10.77 -3.86
CA LEU A 209 10.53 -11.12 -3.90
C LEU A 209 11.25 -10.73 -2.60
N GLY A 210 12.30 -11.49 -2.26
CA GLY A 210 13.26 -11.10 -1.24
C GLY A 210 14.28 -10.07 -1.75
N PRO A 211 15.09 -9.47 -0.85
CA PRO A 211 16.00 -8.38 -1.21
C PRO A 211 16.97 -8.71 -2.34
N ARG A 212 17.48 -9.96 -2.38
CA ARG A 212 18.45 -10.39 -3.39
C ARG A 212 17.84 -10.50 -4.78
N GLN A 213 16.63 -11.06 -4.88
CA GLN A 213 15.91 -11.20 -6.15
C GLN A 213 15.40 -9.85 -6.64
N MET A 214 15.01 -8.96 -5.73
CA MET A 214 14.50 -7.63 -6.05
C MET A 214 15.60 -6.67 -6.55
N LEU A 215 16.85 -6.86 -6.12
CA LEU A 215 17.97 -5.96 -6.42
C LEU A 215 18.21 -5.69 -7.91
N PRO A 216 18.19 -6.67 -8.84
CA PRO A 216 18.36 -6.42 -10.27
C PRO A 216 17.26 -5.51 -10.83
N ILE A 217 16.01 -5.77 -10.44
CA ILE A 217 14.84 -5.00 -10.86
C ILE A 217 14.91 -3.57 -10.31
N LEU A 218 15.26 -3.42 -9.02
CA LEU A 218 15.46 -2.12 -8.39
C LEU A 218 16.53 -1.29 -9.10
N LYS A 219 17.65 -1.90 -9.49
CA LYS A 219 18.70 -1.22 -10.26
C LYS A 219 18.20 -0.71 -11.61
N GLU A 220 17.33 -1.46 -12.26
CA GLU A 220 16.72 -1.04 -13.52
C GLU A 220 15.73 0.11 -13.30
N ILE A 221 14.86 0.02 -12.28
CA ILE A 221 13.98 1.12 -11.88
C ILE A 221 14.81 2.39 -11.63
N CYS A 222 15.83 2.32 -10.77
CA CYS A 222 16.66 3.48 -10.42
C CYS A 222 17.46 4.07 -11.61
N ARG A 223 17.71 3.28 -12.66
CA ARG A 223 18.39 3.77 -13.87
C ARG A 223 17.46 4.66 -14.71
N HIS A 224 16.17 4.40 -14.67
CA HIS A 224 15.19 5.02 -15.56
C HIS A 224 14.25 6.01 -14.85
N ALA A 225 14.07 5.86 -13.54
CA ALA A 225 13.24 6.76 -12.75
C ALA A 225 13.93 8.11 -12.52
N SER A 226 13.17 9.19 -12.73
CA SER A 226 13.56 10.57 -12.43
C SER A 226 13.02 11.09 -11.10
N ILE A 227 12.15 10.31 -10.46
CA ILE A 227 11.49 10.62 -9.18
C ILE A 227 11.94 9.62 -8.09
N PRO A 228 11.67 9.88 -6.80
CA PRO A 228 12.05 8.98 -5.70
C PRO A 228 11.55 7.54 -5.88
N VAL A 229 12.42 6.58 -5.54
CA VAL A 229 12.15 5.16 -5.69
C VAL A 229 11.90 4.50 -4.34
N ILE A 230 10.80 3.74 -4.26
CA ILE A 230 10.38 2.96 -3.09
C ILE A 230 10.77 1.50 -3.28
N VAL A 231 11.29 0.87 -2.22
CA VAL A 231 11.57 -0.56 -2.18
C VAL A 231 11.11 -1.15 -0.85
N LYS A 232 10.18 -2.11 -0.92
CA LYS A 232 9.66 -2.85 0.24
C LYS A 232 9.76 -4.37 -0.04
N PRO A 233 10.94 -5.00 0.14
CA PRO A 233 11.11 -6.42 -0.09
C PRO A 233 10.46 -7.26 1.02
N ASN A 234 10.08 -8.49 0.69
CA ASN A 234 9.74 -9.47 1.72
C ASN A 234 10.97 -9.78 2.58
N ALA A 235 10.76 -10.01 3.88
CA ALA A 235 11.83 -10.35 4.83
C ALA A 235 12.42 -11.76 4.60
N GLY A 236 11.94 -12.47 3.60
CA GLY A 236 12.33 -13.78 3.14
C GLY A 236 11.15 -14.51 2.51
N LEU A 237 11.44 -15.47 1.62
CA LEU A 237 10.41 -16.36 1.07
C LEU A 237 10.38 -17.67 1.86
N PRO A 238 9.21 -18.33 2.04
CA PRO A 238 9.16 -19.63 2.66
C PRO A 238 9.91 -20.64 1.78
N LYS A 239 10.76 -21.46 2.42
CA LYS A 239 11.48 -22.53 1.71
C LYS A 239 10.58 -23.71 1.41
N ARG A 240 9.57 -23.95 2.28
CA ARG A 240 8.53 -24.98 2.17
C ARG A 240 7.23 -24.43 2.72
N SER A 241 6.10 -24.98 2.27
CA SER A 241 4.76 -24.57 2.74
C SER A 241 4.55 -24.76 4.27
N GLU A 242 5.34 -25.63 4.91
CA GLU A 242 5.26 -25.96 6.33
C GLU A 242 6.27 -25.18 7.18
N GLU A 243 7.25 -24.50 6.56
CA GLU A 243 8.24 -23.72 7.28
C GLU A 243 7.66 -22.34 7.60
N ARG A 244 7.63 -22.01 8.88
CA ARG A 244 7.40 -20.62 9.30
C ARG A 244 8.53 -19.77 8.76
N ARG A 245 8.19 -18.67 8.19
CA ARG A 245 9.17 -17.70 7.72
C ARG A 245 9.95 -17.14 8.90
N VAL A 246 11.25 -17.06 8.73
CA VAL A 246 12.11 -16.32 9.65
C VAL A 246 12.09 -14.87 9.16
N GLY A 247 11.46 -14.01 9.90
CA GLY A 247 11.21 -12.62 9.52
C GLY A 247 9.74 -12.39 9.15
N LYS A 248 9.34 -11.14 9.21
CA LYS A 248 7.97 -10.73 8.91
C LYS A 248 7.82 -10.53 7.41
N GLU A 249 6.67 -10.91 6.93
CA GLU A 249 6.31 -10.77 5.53
C GLU A 249 5.27 -9.70 5.35
N CYS A 250 5.20 -9.21 4.13
CA CYS A 250 4.12 -8.31 3.73
C CYS A 250 2.78 -9.05 3.57
#